data_db5524e57181aca4f13f9c9b1fad9fad
#
_entry.id   db5524e57181aca4f13f9c9b1fad9fad
#
_cell.length_a   1.000
_cell.length_b   1.000
_cell.length_c   1.000
_cell.angle_alpha   90.00
_cell.angle_beta   90.00
_cell.angle_gamma   90.00
#
_symmetry.space_group_name_H-M   'P 1'
#
loop_
_entity.id
_entity.type
_entity.pdbx_description
1 polymer ?
#
loop_
_entity_poly.entity_id
_entity_poly.type
_entity_poly.pdbx_seq_one_letter_code
_entity_poly.pdbx_strand_id
1 'polypeptide(L)'
;MKRQVHLANVEEVAIRVRVQTLKGGRFLGTSPDVPGLVAEGRSLSETIEIAQSLARKIVESCREHGDPLPAVFRNGHVPTREFRVPVMMP
;
A
#
# COMPACT_ATOMS: atom_id res chain seq x y z
N MET A 1 11.76 -27.02 -9.68
CA MET A 1 11.79 -26.56 -9.45
C MET A 1 12.17 -25.63 -8.92
N LYS A 2 12.41 -25.11 -8.76
CA LYS A 2 12.88 -24.30 -8.25
C LYS A 2 12.49 -23.05 -8.58
N ARG A 3 11.72 -22.72 -9.30
CA ARG A 3 11.25 -21.59 -9.60
C ARG A 3 10.68 -20.90 -8.57
N GLN A 4 10.30 -21.50 -7.69
CA GLN A 4 9.78 -20.98 -6.58
C GLN A 4 10.74 -20.17 -5.88
N VAL A 5 11.91 -20.48 -5.97
CA VAL A 5 12.95 -19.74 -5.35
C VAL A 5 12.93 -18.31 -5.73
N HIS A 6 12.61 -18.08 -7.03
CA HIS A 6 12.51 -16.81 -7.49
C HIS A 6 11.47 -16.04 -6.86
N LEU A 7 10.35 -16.66 -6.65
CA LEU A 7 9.25 -16.03 -6.02
C LEU A 7 9.53 -15.72 -4.58
N ALA A 8 10.33 -16.49 -3.94
CA ALA A 8 10.65 -16.28 -2.55
C ALA A 8 11.43 -15.00 -2.32
N ASN A 9 12.02 -14.46 -3.34
CA ASN A 9 12.75 -13.22 -3.21
C ASN A 9 11.91 -12.00 -3.51
N VAL A 10 10.66 -12.20 -3.86
CA VAL A 10 9.77 -11.10 -4.14
C VAL A 10 8.88 -10.89 -2.94
N GLU A 11 9.00 -9.75 -2.31
CA GLU A 11 8.16 -9.42 -1.19
C GLU A 11 7.10 -8.45 -1.61
N GLU A 12 5.89 -8.79 -1.31
CA GLU A 12 4.79 -7.87 -1.49
C GLU A 12 4.22 -7.53 -0.14
N VAL A 13 4.09 -6.27 0.13
CA VAL A 13 3.50 -5.79 1.35
C VAL A 13 2.25 -5.03 0.98
N ALA A 14 1.13 -5.45 1.51
CA ALA A 14 -0.13 -4.76 1.25
C ALA A 14 -0.23 -3.52 2.14
N ILE A 15 -0.57 -2.40 1.53
CA ILE A 15 -0.83 -1.18 2.28
C ILE A 15 -2.27 -0.80 2.05
N ARG A 16 -2.84 -0.07 2.98
CA ARG A 16 -4.19 0.45 2.83
C ARG A 16 -4.11 1.80 2.12
N VAL A 17 -4.98 2.00 1.16
CA VAL A 17 -5.08 3.28 0.47
C VAL A 17 -6.53 3.75 0.58
N ARG A 18 -6.71 4.94 1.12
CA ARG A 18 -8.03 5.54 1.22
C ARG A 18 -8.18 6.53 0.09
N VAL A 19 -9.28 6.44 -0.62
CA VAL A 19 -9.49 7.31 -1.77
C VAL A 19 -10.74 8.16 -1.56
N GLN A 20 -10.58 9.45 -1.74
CA GLN A 20 -11.69 10.40 -1.69
C GLN A 20 -11.87 11.01 -3.05
N THR A 21 -13.13 11.29 -3.39
CA THR A 21 -13.43 12.03 -4.61
C THR A 21 -13.34 13.53 -4.29
N LEU A 22 -12.62 14.23 -5.12
CA LEU A 22 -12.49 15.68 -4.99
C LEU A 22 -13.40 16.37 -5.99
N LYS A 23 -13.58 17.66 -5.81
CA LYS A 23 -14.32 18.47 -6.76
C LYS A 23 -13.64 18.35 -8.10
N GLY A 24 -14.41 18.35 -9.15
CA GLY A 24 -13.89 18.26 -10.52
C GLY A 24 -13.59 16.87 -10.97
N GLY A 25 -14.02 15.86 -10.22
CA GLY A 25 -13.86 14.48 -10.63
C GLY A 25 -12.47 13.91 -10.44
N ARG A 26 -11.66 14.54 -9.63
CA ARG A 26 -10.34 14.01 -9.31
C ARG A 26 -10.43 13.18 -8.03
N PHE A 27 -9.41 12.38 -7.80
CA PHE A 27 -9.37 11.47 -6.66
C PHE A 27 -8.09 11.71 -5.86
N LEU A 28 -8.22 11.62 -4.55
CA LEU A 28 -7.09 11.77 -3.65
C LEU A 28 -6.89 10.49 -2.88
N GLY A 29 -5.70 9.91 -2.94
CA GLY A 29 -5.36 8.72 -2.21
C GLY A 29 -4.37 9.04 -1.10
N THR A 30 -4.64 8.50 0.08
CA THR A 30 -3.74 8.62 1.22
C THR A 30 -3.62 7.24 1.87
N SER A 31 -2.64 7.07 2.74
CA SER A 31 -2.47 5.78 3.41
C SER A 31 -2.19 5.97 4.88
N PRO A 32 -2.92 5.26 5.75
CA PRO A 32 -2.58 5.27 7.16
C PRO A 32 -1.32 4.47 7.45
N ASP A 33 -0.90 3.63 6.51
CA ASP A 33 0.28 2.78 6.69
C ASP A 33 1.56 3.43 6.22
N VAL A 34 1.46 4.41 5.34
CA VAL A 34 2.64 5.06 4.76
C VAL A 34 2.52 6.57 4.97
N PRO A 35 3.09 7.09 6.04
CA PRO A 35 3.03 8.53 6.31
C PRO A 35 3.62 9.35 5.17
N GLY A 36 2.94 10.38 4.81
CA GLY A 36 3.40 11.26 3.73
C GLY A 36 2.95 10.86 2.34
N LEU A 37 2.30 9.71 2.20
CA LEU A 37 1.82 9.30 0.90
C LEU A 37 0.57 10.09 0.54
N VAL A 38 0.64 10.85 -0.54
CA VAL A 38 -0.48 11.59 -1.08
C VAL A 38 -0.45 11.41 -2.59
N ALA A 39 -1.50 10.82 -3.13
CA ALA A 39 -1.60 10.55 -4.57
C ALA A 39 -2.86 11.20 -5.10
N GLU A 40 -2.75 11.84 -6.23
CA GLU A 40 -3.92 12.46 -6.84
C GLU A 40 -4.00 12.01 -8.30
N GLY A 41 -5.15 11.56 -8.73
CA GLY A 41 -5.33 11.07 -10.09
C GLY A 41 -6.67 11.44 -10.65
N ARG A 42 -6.84 11.15 -11.92
CA ARG A 42 -8.06 11.46 -12.65
C ARG A 42 -9.03 10.29 -12.65
N SER A 43 -8.59 9.15 -12.19
CA SER A 43 -9.45 7.97 -12.04
C SER A 43 -9.03 7.22 -10.79
N LEU A 44 -9.86 6.33 -10.34
CA LEU A 44 -9.57 5.50 -9.19
C LEU A 44 -8.33 4.65 -9.48
N SER A 45 -8.27 4.01 -10.65
CA SER A 45 -7.14 3.18 -11.03
C SER A 45 -5.85 3.95 -11.07
N GLU A 46 -5.89 5.13 -11.67
CA GLU A 46 -4.70 5.96 -11.77
C GLU A 46 -4.21 6.36 -10.38
N THR A 47 -5.13 6.73 -9.51
CA THR A 47 -4.77 7.13 -8.15
C THR A 47 -4.10 6.00 -7.39
N ILE A 48 -4.60 4.78 -7.54
CA ILE A 48 -4.02 3.62 -6.89
C ILE A 48 -2.63 3.32 -7.46
N GLU A 49 -2.46 3.42 -8.77
CA GLU A 49 -1.16 3.20 -9.39
C GLU A 49 -0.13 4.22 -8.93
N ILE A 50 -0.56 5.47 -8.81
CA ILE A 50 0.32 6.52 -8.32
C ILE A 50 0.70 6.24 -6.86
N ALA A 51 -0.27 5.82 -6.05
CA ALA A 51 -0.01 5.50 -4.65
C ALA A 51 1.01 4.36 -4.53
N GLN A 52 0.90 3.34 -5.37
CA GLN A 52 1.84 2.23 -5.36
C GLN A 52 3.25 2.69 -5.74
N SER A 53 3.36 3.55 -6.74
CA SER A 53 4.65 4.09 -7.16
C SER A 53 5.28 4.95 -6.08
N LEU A 54 4.47 5.77 -5.42
CA LEU A 54 4.96 6.62 -4.35
C LEU A 54 5.42 5.80 -3.15
N ALA A 55 4.68 4.76 -2.80
CA ALA A 55 5.07 3.88 -1.70
C ALA A 55 6.43 3.25 -1.99
N ARG A 56 6.64 2.79 -3.22
CA ARG A 56 7.92 2.21 -3.61
C ARG A 56 9.05 3.22 -3.49
N LYS A 57 8.81 4.44 -3.93
CA LYS A 57 9.83 5.49 -3.85
C LYS A 57 10.16 5.85 -2.41
N ILE A 58 9.17 5.82 -1.53
CA ILE A 58 9.39 6.08 -0.12
C ILE A 58 10.30 5.00 0.47
N VAL A 59 10.06 3.74 0.13
CA VAL A 59 10.91 2.64 0.59
C VAL A 59 12.32 2.82 0.06
N GLU A 60 12.47 3.12 -1.21
CA GLU A 60 13.77 3.31 -1.83
C GLU A 60 14.53 4.45 -1.17
N SER A 61 13.83 5.55 -0.93
CA SER A 61 14.43 6.72 -0.31
C SER A 61 14.90 6.42 1.12
N CYS A 62 14.09 5.70 1.88
CA CYS A 62 14.47 5.33 3.24
C CYS A 62 15.73 4.46 3.22
N ARG A 63 15.78 3.51 2.29
CA ARG A 63 16.94 2.62 2.19
C ARG A 63 18.21 3.36 1.79
N GLU A 64 18.09 4.29 0.89
CA GLU A 64 19.22 5.08 0.44
C GLU A 64 19.78 5.97 1.53
N HIS A 65 18.92 6.51 2.36
CA HIS A 65 19.33 7.44 3.40
C HIS A 65 19.54 6.78 4.76
N GLY A 66 19.34 5.48 4.84
CA GLY A 66 19.48 4.78 6.10
C GLY A 66 18.38 5.10 7.10
N ASP A 67 17.28 5.63 6.64
CA ASP A 67 16.15 5.95 7.51
C ASP A 67 15.31 4.71 7.77
N PRO A 68 14.63 4.64 8.90
CA PRO A 68 13.76 3.49 9.16
C PRO A 68 12.60 3.48 8.18
N LEU A 69 12.28 2.30 7.71
CA LEU A 69 11.10 2.13 6.86
C LEU A 69 9.82 2.35 7.66
N PRO A 70 8.74 2.76 7.02
CA PRO A 70 7.44 2.77 7.69
C PRO A 70 7.15 1.38 8.27
N ALA A 71 6.47 1.35 9.39
CA ALA A 71 6.25 0.11 10.15
C ALA A 71 5.67 -1.02 9.33
N VAL A 72 4.78 -0.71 8.41
CA VAL A 72 4.15 -1.71 7.56
C VAL A 72 5.18 -2.52 6.77
N PHE A 73 6.31 -1.90 6.43
CA PHE A 73 7.35 -2.57 5.67
C PHE A 73 8.41 -3.22 6.55
N ARG A 74 8.45 -2.86 7.83
CA ARG A 74 9.46 -3.37 8.74
C ARG A 74 9.09 -4.67 9.38
N ASN A 75 7.82 -4.88 9.59
CA ASN A 75 7.36 -5.97 10.42
C ASN A 75 7.28 -7.30 9.71
N GLY A 76 8.23 -7.59 8.89
CA GLY A 76 8.33 -8.78 8.14
C GLY A 76 6.95 -9.25 7.84
N HIS A 77 6.45 -9.08 6.85
CA HIS A 77 5.10 -9.18 6.50
C HIS A 77 4.44 -10.49 6.84
N VAL A 78 3.53 -10.40 7.73
CA VAL A 78 2.61 -11.51 7.97
C VAL A 78 1.31 -11.12 7.31
N PRO A 79 0.90 -11.83 6.29
CA PRO A 79 -0.32 -11.46 5.60
C PRO A 79 -1.49 -11.58 6.55
N THR A 80 -2.24 -10.52 6.68
CA THR A 80 -3.43 -10.50 7.51
C THR A 80 -4.60 -10.16 6.61
N ARG A 81 -5.64 -10.93 6.71
CA ARG A 81 -6.85 -10.67 5.96
C ARG A 81 -7.98 -10.45 6.94
N GLU A 82 -8.82 -9.49 6.62
CA GLU A 82 -10.01 -9.23 7.40
C GLU A 82 -11.22 -9.59 6.59
N PHE A 83 -12.14 -10.22 7.23
CA PHE A 83 -13.38 -10.61 6.58
C PHE A 83 -14.55 -10.08 7.39
N ARG A 84 -15.60 -9.67 6.72
CA ARG A 84 -16.83 -9.32 7.39
C ARG A 84 -17.72 -10.54 7.31
N VAL A 85 -18.12 -11.02 8.48
CA VAL A 85 -18.87 -12.24 8.57
C VAL A 85 -20.25 -11.91 9.17
N PRO A 86 -21.33 -12.22 8.49
CA PRO A 86 -22.66 -11.94 9.04
C PRO A 86 -22.96 -12.84 10.22
N VAL A 87 -23.58 -12.26 11.21
CA VAL A 87 -24.00 -13.00 12.39
C VAL A 87 -25.50 -12.76 12.56
N MET A 88 -26.25 -13.84 12.58
CA MET A 88 -27.67 -13.73 12.80
C MET A 88 -27.90 -13.33 14.24
N MET A 89 -28.65 -12.27 14.42
CA MET A 89 -29.00 -11.83 15.74
C MET A 89 -30.14 -12.67 16.29
N PRO A 90 -30.08 -13.08 17.56
CA PRO A 90 -31.17 -13.87 18.16
C PRO A 90 -32.45 -13.07 18.39
#